data_f9d0b11f99c8e8dd239c40f5c4ee3d5d
#
_entry.id   f9d0b11f99c8e8dd239c40f5c4ee3d5d
#
_cell.length_a   1.000
_cell.length_b   1.000
_cell.length_c   1.000
_cell.angle_alpha   90.00
_cell.angle_beta   90.00
_cell.angle_gamma   90.00
#
_symmetry.space_group_name_H-M   'P 1'
#
loop_
_entity.id
_entity.type
_entity.pdbx_description
1 polymer ?
#
loop_
_entity_poly.entity_id
_entity_poly.type
_entity_poly.pdbx_seq_one_letter_code
_entity_poly.pdbx_strand_id
1 'polypeptide(L)'
;YTPIRSKQMEIQAHTSDDFSILNFKDGTDNQFKVEIAIGTETDIMFTGWLSVSDLRQRFQPHPNVLVLTATDGLGFLKDIDLTDISGDQFTDENKIIEYIAAALNKTGLELPIEVEMNIMESTAPLAPSGNMYNFCYLHALTFETSIGEFDDCYTVLEKILGENSYLTQEKNRWYIKRVDEYDNHDPVSVTFAYDGSTVETSYFELYKKEIGSNSLL
;
A
#
# COMPACT_ATOMS: atom_id res chain seq x y z
N TYR A 1 6.64 -15.54 -6.73
CA TYR A 1 6.66 -14.45 -5.75
C TYR A 1 6.16 -13.16 -6.41
N THR A 2 5.19 -12.49 -5.80
CA THR A 2 4.66 -11.19 -6.25
C THR A 2 5.01 -10.14 -5.18
N PRO A 3 5.89 -9.17 -5.49
CA PRO A 3 6.27 -8.16 -4.51
C PRO A 3 5.15 -7.15 -4.22
N ILE A 4 4.24 -6.92 -5.16
CA ILE A 4 3.08 -6.04 -4.97
C ILE A 4 1.83 -6.90 -4.72
N ARG A 5 1.26 -6.77 -3.52
CA ARG A 5 0.10 -7.55 -3.07
C ARG A 5 -1.10 -6.64 -2.93
N SER A 6 -1.75 -6.36 -4.06
CA SER A 6 -2.99 -5.59 -4.08
C SER A 6 -4.09 -6.28 -3.27
N LYS A 7 -4.87 -5.48 -2.55
CA LYS A 7 -6.04 -5.94 -1.80
C LYS A 7 -7.32 -5.54 -2.51
N GLN A 8 -8.24 -6.48 -2.47
CA GLN A 8 -9.59 -6.30 -2.94
C GLN A 8 -10.57 -6.72 -1.84
N MET A 9 -11.61 -5.93 -1.65
CA MET A 9 -12.66 -6.18 -0.67
C MET A 9 -14.00 -6.32 -1.36
N GLU A 10 -14.74 -7.38 -1.02
CA GLU A 10 -16.14 -7.53 -1.43
C GLU A 10 -17.04 -7.18 -0.25
N ILE A 11 -17.97 -6.27 -0.49
CA ILE A 11 -18.92 -5.76 0.50
C ILE A 11 -20.32 -6.13 0.03
N GLN A 12 -21.09 -6.78 0.89
CA GLN A 12 -22.49 -7.07 0.62
C GLN A 12 -23.37 -6.13 1.43
N ALA A 13 -24.12 -5.29 0.74
CA ALA A 13 -25.04 -4.33 1.33
C ALA A 13 -26.49 -4.67 0.97
N HIS A 14 -27.40 -4.46 1.91
CA HIS A 14 -28.82 -4.54 1.61
C HIS A 14 -29.30 -3.25 0.93
N THR A 15 -30.01 -3.41 -0.16
CA THR A 15 -30.57 -2.28 -0.91
C THR A 15 -31.88 -1.80 -0.31
N SER A 16 -32.19 -0.53 -0.55
CA SER A 16 -33.46 0.12 -0.25
C SER A 16 -33.89 0.97 -1.45
N ASP A 17 -35.01 1.65 -1.34
CA ASP A 17 -35.47 2.58 -2.38
C ASP A 17 -34.46 3.74 -2.58
N ASP A 18 -33.75 4.13 -1.53
CA ASP A 18 -32.77 5.23 -1.51
C ASP A 18 -31.34 4.77 -1.81
N PHE A 19 -31.05 3.47 -1.72
CA PHE A 19 -29.71 2.90 -1.90
C PHE A 19 -29.72 1.67 -2.80
N SER A 20 -29.20 1.82 -4.00
CA SER A 20 -29.14 0.76 -5.02
C SER A 20 -27.97 0.99 -5.97
N ILE A 21 -27.76 0.06 -6.90
CA ILE A 21 -26.76 0.20 -7.98
C ILE A 21 -26.95 1.50 -8.79
N LEU A 22 -28.16 2.05 -8.86
CA LEU A 22 -28.46 3.28 -9.60
C LEU A 22 -27.76 4.51 -9.02
N ASN A 23 -27.35 4.49 -7.75
CA ASN A 23 -26.60 5.58 -7.14
C ASN A 23 -25.19 5.71 -7.72
N PHE A 24 -24.68 4.66 -8.37
CA PHE A 24 -23.33 4.57 -8.91
C PHE A 24 -23.29 4.54 -10.45
N LYS A 25 -24.45 4.49 -11.15
CA LYS A 25 -24.55 4.22 -12.58
C LYS A 25 -23.76 5.17 -13.49
N ASP A 26 -23.62 6.43 -13.08
CA ASP A 26 -22.92 7.47 -13.83
C ASP A 26 -21.48 7.69 -13.28
N GLY A 27 -21.03 6.84 -12.36
CA GLY A 27 -19.71 6.91 -11.76
C GLY A 27 -18.66 6.22 -12.61
N THR A 28 -17.42 6.63 -12.40
CA THR A 28 -16.23 5.98 -12.95
C THR A 28 -15.47 5.29 -11.82
N ASP A 29 -14.63 4.33 -12.16
CA ASP A 29 -13.68 3.77 -11.21
C ASP A 29 -12.81 4.90 -10.63
N ASN A 30 -12.41 4.78 -9.35
CA ASN A 30 -11.69 5.80 -8.58
C ASN A 30 -12.47 7.09 -8.23
N GLN A 31 -13.79 7.10 -8.40
CA GLN A 31 -14.62 8.23 -8.00
C GLN A 31 -15.13 8.11 -6.55
N PHE A 32 -15.45 6.90 -6.12
CA PHE A 32 -16.02 6.64 -4.80
C PHE A 32 -14.98 5.98 -3.90
N LYS A 33 -14.55 6.74 -2.88
CA LYS A 33 -13.64 6.23 -1.85
C LYS A 33 -14.40 5.36 -0.87
N VAL A 34 -13.85 4.21 -0.53
CA VAL A 34 -14.39 3.25 0.43
C VAL A 34 -13.43 3.15 1.60
N GLU A 35 -13.94 3.36 2.81
CA GLU A 35 -13.21 3.15 4.06
C GLU A 35 -13.95 2.11 4.90
N ILE A 36 -13.23 1.09 5.36
CA ILE A 36 -13.78 0.03 6.19
C ILE A 36 -13.10 0.08 7.55
N ALA A 37 -13.90 0.39 8.58
CA ALA A 37 -13.46 0.42 9.96
C ALA A 37 -14.03 -0.76 10.75
N ILE A 38 -13.29 -1.21 11.78
CA ILE A 38 -13.73 -2.24 12.73
C ILE A 38 -13.91 -1.59 14.09
N GLY A 39 -15.15 -1.59 14.60
CA GLY A 39 -15.51 -1.05 15.91
C GLY A 39 -15.72 0.45 15.87
N THR A 40 -14.69 1.27 15.96
CA THR A 40 -14.80 2.74 15.91
C THR A 40 -14.43 3.28 14.54
N GLU A 41 -14.97 4.43 14.16
CA GLU A 41 -14.67 5.09 12.87
C GLU A 41 -13.17 5.43 12.70
N THR A 42 -12.40 5.39 13.78
CA THR A 42 -10.96 5.66 13.78
C THR A 42 -10.10 4.44 13.46
N ASP A 43 -10.65 3.23 13.58
CA ASP A 43 -9.94 1.98 13.31
C ASP A 43 -10.14 1.53 11.86
N ILE A 44 -9.65 2.32 10.91
CA ILE A 44 -9.75 2.02 9.49
C ILE A 44 -8.79 0.87 9.15
N MET A 45 -9.37 -0.23 8.66
CA MET A 45 -8.61 -1.42 8.27
C MET A 45 -8.27 -1.44 6.78
N PHE A 46 -9.08 -0.79 5.98
CA PHE A 46 -8.92 -0.74 4.53
C PHE A 46 -9.44 0.59 4.00
N THR A 47 -8.69 1.17 3.08
CA THR A 47 -9.10 2.33 2.27
C THR A 47 -8.85 2.02 0.81
N GLY A 48 -9.82 2.31 -0.03
CA GLY A 48 -9.70 2.01 -1.46
C GLY A 48 -10.75 2.70 -2.30
N TRP A 49 -10.81 2.29 -3.54
CA TRP A 49 -11.74 2.81 -4.54
C TRP A 49 -12.76 1.75 -4.93
N LEU A 50 -14.01 2.18 -5.04
CA LEU A 50 -15.09 1.33 -5.54
C LEU A 50 -14.88 1.07 -7.03
N SER A 51 -14.85 -0.21 -7.42
CA SER A 51 -14.90 -0.61 -8.82
C SER A 51 -16.34 -0.55 -9.30
N VAL A 52 -16.68 0.51 -10.01
CA VAL A 52 -18.06 0.71 -10.53
C VAL A 52 -18.39 -0.33 -11.59
N SER A 53 -17.41 -0.77 -12.36
CA SER A 53 -17.56 -1.80 -13.38
C SER A 53 -17.91 -3.19 -12.82
N ASP A 54 -17.57 -3.46 -11.54
CA ASP A 54 -17.78 -4.75 -10.88
C ASP A 54 -19.03 -4.79 -9.98
N LEU A 55 -19.82 -3.73 -9.98
CA LEU A 55 -21.05 -3.68 -9.19
C LEU A 55 -22.06 -4.72 -9.65
N ARG A 56 -22.64 -5.44 -8.70
CA ARG A 56 -23.61 -6.49 -8.98
C ARG A 56 -24.82 -6.39 -8.08
N GLN A 57 -26.00 -6.30 -8.68
CA GLN A 57 -27.28 -6.32 -7.97
C GLN A 57 -28.22 -7.27 -8.69
N ARG A 58 -28.93 -8.09 -7.91
CA ARG A 58 -29.98 -8.95 -8.47
C ARG A 58 -31.19 -8.07 -8.83
N PHE A 59 -31.79 -8.33 -9.99
CA PHE A 59 -33.03 -7.70 -10.39
C PHE A 59 -34.21 -8.33 -9.64
N GLN A 60 -34.45 -7.86 -8.43
CA GLN A 60 -35.51 -8.31 -7.53
C GLN A 60 -36.07 -7.10 -6.75
N PRO A 61 -37.33 -7.17 -6.24
CA PRO A 61 -37.84 -6.14 -5.35
C PRO A 61 -36.97 -5.99 -4.09
N HIS A 62 -36.91 -4.79 -3.54
CA HIS A 62 -36.21 -4.50 -2.29
C HIS A 62 -36.88 -5.20 -1.09
N PRO A 63 -36.10 -5.60 -0.04
CA PRO A 63 -34.64 -5.49 0.02
C PRO A 63 -33.95 -6.63 -0.75
N ASN A 64 -32.92 -6.31 -1.50
CA ASN A 64 -32.05 -7.32 -2.14
C ASN A 64 -30.57 -7.01 -1.83
N VAL A 65 -29.66 -7.87 -2.28
CA VAL A 65 -28.22 -7.72 -2.01
C VAL A 65 -27.57 -6.98 -3.18
N LEU A 66 -26.87 -5.91 -2.86
CA LEU A 66 -25.92 -5.22 -3.71
C LEU A 66 -24.50 -5.67 -3.32
N VAL A 67 -23.73 -6.15 -4.28
CA VAL A 67 -22.34 -6.52 -4.10
C VAL A 67 -21.49 -5.38 -4.63
N LEU A 68 -20.66 -4.84 -3.74
CA LEU A 68 -19.70 -3.77 -3.98
C LEU A 68 -18.30 -4.36 -3.93
N THR A 69 -17.48 -4.04 -4.91
CA THR A 69 -16.08 -4.44 -4.92
C THR A 69 -15.21 -3.19 -4.78
N ALA A 70 -14.29 -3.19 -3.85
CA ALA A 70 -13.33 -2.09 -3.65
C ALA A 70 -11.90 -2.61 -3.77
N THR A 71 -11.01 -1.81 -4.36
CA THR A 71 -9.58 -2.13 -4.54
C THR A 71 -8.71 -1.02 -3.96
N ASP A 72 -7.52 -1.39 -3.49
CA ASP A 72 -6.52 -0.45 -2.97
C ASP A 72 -5.84 0.41 -4.05
N GLY A 73 -6.15 0.18 -5.31
CA GLY A 73 -5.62 0.97 -6.43
C GLY A 73 -4.23 0.56 -6.92
N LEU A 74 -3.52 -0.36 -6.25
CA LEU A 74 -2.19 -0.79 -6.70
C LEU A 74 -2.22 -1.38 -8.12
N GLY A 75 -3.31 -2.02 -8.50
CA GLY A 75 -3.47 -2.57 -9.85
C GLY A 75 -3.55 -1.51 -10.96
N PHE A 76 -3.95 -0.27 -10.62
CA PHE A 76 -4.06 0.83 -11.58
C PHE A 76 -2.70 1.47 -11.90
N LEU A 77 -1.66 1.17 -11.13
CA LEU A 77 -0.33 1.74 -11.33
C LEU A 77 0.37 1.22 -12.60
N LYS A 78 -0.14 0.13 -13.18
CA LYS A 78 0.25 -0.34 -14.50
C LYS A 78 -0.22 0.68 -15.52
N ASP A 79 0.47 1.06 -16.46
CA ASP A 79 0.11 2.07 -17.47
C ASP A 79 0.09 3.54 -16.97
N ILE A 80 0.57 3.80 -15.75
CA ILE A 80 0.75 5.17 -15.24
C ILE A 80 2.24 5.49 -15.19
N ASP A 81 2.65 6.46 -15.99
CA ASP A 81 4.04 6.91 -16.04
C ASP A 81 4.52 7.42 -14.68
N LEU A 82 5.76 7.07 -14.33
CA LEU A 82 6.39 7.59 -13.12
C LEU A 82 6.72 9.06 -13.28
N THR A 83 6.09 9.88 -12.45
CA THR A 83 6.44 11.31 -12.26
C THR A 83 6.54 11.60 -10.78
N ASP A 84 7.19 12.68 -10.40
CA ASP A 84 7.20 13.11 -9.00
C ASP A 84 5.79 13.53 -8.52
N ILE A 85 5.68 13.94 -7.27
CA ILE A 85 4.41 14.36 -6.67
C ILE A 85 3.84 15.61 -7.35
N SER A 86 4.70 16.47 -7.90
CA SER A 86 4.29 17.68 -8.66
C SER A 86 3.84 17.37 -10.08
N GLY A 87 4.10 16.17 -10.57
CA GLY A 87 3.79 15.72 -11.93
C GLY A 87 4.94 15.90 -12.92
N ASP A 88 6.12 16.33 -12.43
CA ASP A 88 7.31 16.49 -13.25
C ASP A 88 8.10 15.15 -13.34
N GLN A 89 8.88 14.99 -14.39
CA GLN A 89 9.77 13.84 -14.53
C GLN A 89 10.91 13.91 -13.51
N PHE A 90 11.22 12.77 -12.90
CA PHE A 90 12.40 12.67 -12.04
C PHE A 90 13.68 12.96 -12.84
N THR A 91 14.55 13.73 -12.21
CA THR A 91 15.90 14.03 -12.73
C THR A 91 16.93 13.67 -11.66
N ASP A 92 18.17 13.44 -12.10
CA ASP A 92 19.30 13.20 -11.21
C ASP A 92 19.11 12.02 -10.22
N GLU A 93 19.74 12.15 -9.05
CA GLU A 93 19.67 11.18 -7.97
C GLU A 93 18.61 11.58 -6.95
N ASN A 94 17.67 10.66 -6.69
CA ASN A 94 16.62 10.83 -5.70
C ASN A 94 16.63 9.66 -4.72
N LYS A 95 16.10 9.87 -3.51
CA LYS A 95 15.98 8.80 -2.52
C LYS A 95 14.99 7.74 -3.00
N ILE A 96 15.24 6.50 -2.63
CA ILE A 96 14.33 5.40 -2.98
C ILE A 96 12.92 5.67 -2.49
N ILE A 97 12.76 6.21 -1.27
CA ILE A 97 11.44 6.53 -0.71
C ILE A 97 10.67 7.57 -1.53
N GLU A 98 11.35 8.50 -2.21
CA GLU A 98 10.71 9.51 -3.05
C GLU A 98 10.07 8.88 -4.29
N TYR A 99 10.72 7.90 -4.90
CA TYR A 99 10.12 7.11 -5.99
C TYR A 99 8.93 6.28 -5.53
N ILE A 100 9.05 5.63 -4.35
CA ILE A 100 7.96 4.83 -3.76
C ILE A 100 6.74 5.73 -3.47
N ALA A 101 6.96 6.86 -2.80
CA ALA A 101 5.90 7.80 -2.45
C ALA A 101 5.22 8.37 -3.71
N ALA A 102 6.00 8.76 -4.70
CA ALA A 102 5.47 9.26 -5.97
C ALA A 102 4.60 8.21 -6.69
N ALA A 103 5.08 6.98 -6.78
CA ALA A 103 4.31 5.89 -7.39
C ALA A 103 3.02 5.59 -6.61
N LEU A 104 3.07 5.49 -5.28
CA LEU A 104 1.90 5.23 -4.44
C LEU A 104 0.88 6.38 -4.47
N ASN A 105 1.32 7.63 -4.60
CA ASN A 105 0.43 8.78 -4.77
C ASN A 105 -0.45 8.68 -6.02
N LYS A 106 0.02 7.99 -7.07
CA LYS A 106 -0.79 7.77 -8.28
C LYS A 106 -2.01 6.88 -8.04
N THR A 107 -2.08 6.17 -6.92
CA THR A 107 -3.32 5.48 -6.50
C THR A 107 -4.43 6.47 -6.10
N GLY A 108 -4.10 7.72 -5.82
CA GLY A 108 -5.01 8.73 -5.27
C GLY A 108 -5.31 8.54 -3.78
N LEU A 109 -4.61 7.63 -3.10
CA LEU A 109 -4.73 7.39 -1.66
C LEU A 109 -3.53 7.98 -0.92
N GLU A 110 -3.76 9.05 -0.17
CA GLU A 110 -2.73 9.72 0.63
C GLU A 110 -2.49 8.97 1.96
N LEU A 111 -2.01 7.73 1.86
CA LEU A 111 -1.76 6.89 3.03
C LEU A 111 -0.29 6.98 3.45
N PRO A 112 0.00 6.98 4.77
CA PRO A 112 1.36 6.88 5.25
C PRO A 112 2.00 5.56 4.81
N ILE A 113 3.34 5.59 4.65
CA ILE A 113 4.14 4.45 4.19
C ILE A 113 4.94 3.93 5.39
N GLU A 114 4.64 2.72 5.83
CA GLU A 114 5.37 2.05 6.90
C GLU A 114 6.35 1.05 6.30
N VAL A 115 7.62 1.18 6.65
CA VAL A 115 8.71 0.38 6.09
C VAL A 115 9.39 -0.41 7.18
N GLU A 116 9.29 -1.74 7.10
CA GLU A 116 10.00 -2.71 7.92
C GLU A 116 11.07 -3.40 7.05
N MET A 117 12.19 -2.71 6.86
CA MET A 117 13.32 -3.19 6.04
C MET A 117 14.64 -2.88 6.73
N ASN A 118 15.15 -3.83 7.50
CA ASN A 118 16.43 -3.72 8.19
C ASN A 118 17.50 -4.55 7.46
N ILE A 119 18.05 -3.99 6.38
CA ILE A 119 19.08 -4.69 5.57
C ILE A 119 20.47 -4.56 6.20
N MET A 120 20.69 -3.50 6.97
CA MET A 120 21.97 -3.30 7.63
C MET A 120 21.91 -3.90 9.05
N GLU A 121 22.11 -5.17 9.13
CA GLU A 121 22.20 -5.93 10.38
C GLU A 121 23.48 -5.57 11.14
N SER A 122 23.48 -4.43 11.79
CA SER A 122 24.42 -4.17 12.86
C SER A 122 23.70 -4.36 14.20
N THR A 123 24.44 -4.72 15.22
CA THR A 123 23.96 -4.96 16.59
C THR A 123 23.31 -3.74 17.27
N ALA A 124 23.19 -2.63 16.58
CA ALA A 124 22.46 -1.44 17.01
C ALA A 124 21.40 -1.08 15.95
N PRO A 125 20.13 -0.91 16.33
CA PRO A 125 19.12 -0.39 15.41
C PRO A 125 19.60 0.96 14.88
N LEU A 126 19.62 1.10 13.57
CA LEU A 126 19.93 2.38 12.95
C LEU A 126 18.88 3.40 13.36
N ALA A 127 19.33 4.64 13.60
CA ALA A 127 18.41 5.76 13.79
C ALA A 127 17.39 5.82 12.64
N PRO A 128 16.23 6.49 12.80
CA PRO A 128 15.21 6.62 11.75
C PRO A 128 15.76 7.08 10.41
N SER A 129 16.77 7.92 10.44
CA SER A 129 17.54 8.34 9.26
C SER A 129 18.29 7.20 8.57
N GLY A 130 18.42 6.04 9.21
CA GLY A 130 19.14 4.88 8.71
C GLY A 130 18.29 3.86 7.94
N ASN A 131 17.00 4.10 7.74
CA ASN A 131 16.21 3.26 6.87
C ASN A 131 16.78 3.30 5.44
N MET A 132 16.98 2.14 4.82
CA MET A 132 17.60 2.00 3.51
C MET A 132 16.92 2.92 2.47
N TYR A 133 15.61 2.98 2.46
CA TYR A 133 14.87 3.77 1.46
C TYR A 133 15.03 5.29 1.63
N ASN A 134 15.36 5.75 2.84
CA ASN A 134 15.66 7.16 3.08
C ASN A 134 17.15 7.49 2.92
N PHE A 135 18.01 6.47 2.91
CA PHE A 135 19.47 6.63 2.90
C PHE A 135 20.11 6.36 1.54
N CYS A 136 19.52 5.44 0.77
CA CYS A 136 20.02 5.08 -0.55
C CYS A 136 19.36 5.95 -1.63
N TYR A 137 20.18 6.30 -2.61
CA TYR A 137 19.79 7.10 -3.77
C TYR A 137 19.85 6.24 -5.03
N LEU A 138 18.94 6.48 -5.94
CA LEU A 138 18.93 5.93 -7.29
C LEU A 138 18.86 7.06 -8.30
N HIS A 139 19.62 6.93 -9.38
CA HIS A 139 19.51 7.86 -10.48
C HIS A 139 18.24 7.58 -11.29
N ALA A 140 17.53 8.64 -11.70
CA ALA A 140 16.27 8.51 -12.45
C ALA A 140 16.39 7.63 -13.69
N LEU A 141 17.53 7.64 -14.38
CA LEU A 141 17.81 6.80 -15.55
C LEU A 141 17.74 5.29 -15.26
N THR A 142 17.75 4.86 -14.00
CA THR A 142 17.52 3.45 -13.62
C THR A 142 16.17 2.93 -14.09
N PHE A 143 15.22 3.84 -14.23
CA PHE A 143 13.84 3.54 -14.61
C PHE A 143 13.50 4.00 -16.04
N GLU A 144 14.48 4.51 -16.79
CA GLU A 144 14.29 4.90 -18.18
C GLU A 144 14.32 3.65 -19.07
N THR A 145 13.30 3.48 -19.90
CA THR A 145 13.19 2.38 -20.89
C THR A 145 13.70 2.78 -22.26
N SER A 146 13.47 4.04 -22.64
CA SER A 146 14.02 4.69 -23.83
C SER A 146 14.16 6.19 -23.54
N ILE A 147 14.84 6.91 -24.42
CA ILE A 147 15.14 8.34 -24.18
C ILE A 147 13.87 9.13 -23.88
N GLY A 148 13.74 9.54 -22.62
CA GLY A 148 12.59 10.33 -22.12
C GLY A 148 11.33 9.52 -21.80
N GLU A 149 11.39 8.19 -21.88
CA GLU A 149 10.29 7.29 -21.49
C GLU A 149 10.69 6.49 -20.25
N PHE A 150 9.90 6.55 -19.22
CA PHE A 150 10.13 5.85 -17.96
C PHE A 150 9.24 4.62 -17.84
N ASP A 151 9.65 3.69 -16.99
CA ASP A 151 8.79 2.60 -16.54
C ASP A 151 7.51 3.14 -15.90
N ASP A 152 6.43 2.38 -15.98
CA ASP A 152 5.22 2.66 -15.22
C ASP A 152 5.45 2.51 -13.70
N CYS A 153 4.59 3.15 -12.90
CA CYS A 153 4.71 3.15 -11.45
C CYS A 153 4.75 1.75 -10.83
N TYR A 154 4.00 0.79 -11.40
CA TYR A 154 3.98 -0.59 -10.91
C TYR A 154 5.32 -1.27 -11.14
N THR A 155 5.88 -1.15 -12.33
CA THR A 155 7.20 -1.71 -12.71
C THR A 155 8.32 -1.11 -11.87
N VAL A 156 8.28 0.20 -11.60
CA VAL A 156 9.23 0.87 -10.71
C VAL A 156 9.17 0.28 -9.30
N LEU A 157 7.97 0.13 -8.74
CA LEU A 157 7.80 -0.50 -7.43
C LEU A 157 8.31 -1.96 -7.43
N GLU A 158 8.03 -2.75 -8.47
CA GLU A 158 8.56 -4.11 -8.58
C GLU A 158 10.10 -4.15 -8.59
N LYS A 159 10.73 -3.25 -9.34
CA LYS A 159 12.20 -3.13 -9.40
C LYS A 159 12.81 -2.75 -8.05
N ILE A 160 12.18 -1.82 -7.31
CA ILE A 160 12.65 -1.38 -5.99
C ILE A 160 12.48 -2.48 -4.94
N LEU A 161 11.32 -3.13 -4.91
CA LEU A 161 11.00 -4.16 -3.92
C LEU A 161 11.81 -5.45 -4.12
N GLY A 162 12.08 -5.80 -5.38
CA GLY A 162 12.82 -7.00 -5.73
C GLY A 162 12.15 -8.30 -5.24
N GLU A 163 12.97 -9.31 -4.95
CA GLU A 163 12.48 -10.62 -4.50
C GLU A 163 12.39 -10.75 -2.98
N ASN A 164 12.96 -9.80 -2.23
CA ASN A 164 13.14 -9.91 -0.79
C ASN A 164 12.11 -9.11 0.03
N SER A 165 11.29 -8.30 -0.62
CA SER A 165 10.31 -7.47 0.08
C SER A 165 8.97 -7.45 -0.65
N TYR A 166 7.92 -7.10 0.08
CA TYR A 166 6.59 -6.95 -0.49
C TYR A 166 5.89 -5.70 0.02
N LEU A 167 5.04 -5.16 -0.84
CA LEU A 167 4.17 -4.02 -0.59
C LEU A 167 2.72 -4.52 -0.46
N THR A 168 2.01 -4.05 0.55
CA THR A 168 0.57 -4.28 0.73
C THR A 168 -0.05 -3.11 1.48
N GLN A 169 -1.37 -3.04 1.53
CA GLN A 169 -2.09 -2.08 2.38
C GLN A 169 -2.59 -2.77 3.65
N GLU A 170 -2.35 -2.22 4.83
CA GLU A 170 -2.92 -2.69 6.10
C GLU A 170 -3.20 -1.50 7.01
N LYS A 171 -4.29 -1.53 7.77
CA LYS A 171 -4.60 -0.53 8.79
C LYS A 171 -4.44 0.91 8.31
N ASN A 172 -4.98 1.20 7.14
CA ASN A 172 -4.92 2.52 6.51
C ASN A 172 -3.50 3.04 6.23
N ARG A 173 -2.56 2.14 5.91
CA ARG A 173 -1.16 2.45 5.58
C ARG A 173 -0.69 1.56 4.44
N TRP A 174 0.29 2.02 3.70
CA TRP A 174 1.12 1.19 2.84
C TRP A 174 2.19 0.53 3.67
N TYR A 175 2.28 -0.79 3.63
CA TYR A 175 3.31 -1.56 4.33
C TYR A 175 4.30 -2.13 3.35
N ILE A 176 5.57 -1.85 3.58
CA ILE A 176 6.68 -2.49 2.89
C ILE A 176 7.44 -3.33 3.89
N LYS A 177 7.45 -4.64 3.67
CA LYS A 177 8.05 -5.60 4.59
C LYS A 177 9.06 -6.49 3.87
N ARG A 178 10.16 -6.77 4.53
CA ARG A 178 11.10 -7.80 4.11
C ARG A 178 10.52 -9.18 4.44
N VAL A 179 10.72 -10.15 3.54
CA VAL A 179 10.12 -11.50 3.68
C VAL A 179 10.67 -12.26 4.88
N ASP A 180 11.95 -12.07 5.20
CA ASP A 180 12.71 -12.77 6.25
C ASP A 180 13.04 -11.87 7.46
N GLU A 181 12.38 -10.72 7.62
CA GLU A 181 12.66 -9.74 8.69
C GLU A 181 12.50 -10.34 10.09
N TYR A 182 11.64 -11.33 10.25
CA TYR A 182 11.26 -11.87 11.56
C TYR A 182 12.18 -12.96 12.10
N ASP A 183 13.18 -13.40 11.33
CA ASP A 183 13.95 -14.58 11.73
C ASP A 183 15.00 -14.30 12.80
N ASN A 184 15.51 -13.07 12.96
CA ASN A 184 16.66 -12.82 13.81
C ASN A 184 16.65 -11.58 14.72
N HIS A 185 15.80 -10.57 14.53
CA HIS A 185 15.83 -9.32 15.30
C HIS A 185 14.45 -8.71 15.54
N ASP A 186 14.34 -7.84 16.55
CA ASP A 186 13.15 -7.03 16.75
C ASP A 186 13.01 -6.04 15.57
N PRO A 187 11.92 -6.11 14.80
CA PRO A 187 11.79 -5.28 13.63
C PRO A 187 11.65 -3.80 14.01
N VAL A 188 12.40 -2.97 13.33
CA VAL A 188 12.25 -1.51 13.39
C VAL A 188 11.41 -1.05 12.21
N SER A 189 10.31 -0.38 12.51
CA SER A 189 9.45 0.23 11.51
C SER A 189 9.72 1.73 11.44
N VAL A 190 9.81 2.25 10.23
CA VAL A 190 9.88 3.68 9.95
C VAL A 190 8.66 4.10 9.17
N THR A 191 7.93 5.08 9.68
CA THR A 191 6.77 5.64 9.00
C THR A 191 7.15 6.92 8.26
N PHE A 192 6.83 6.94 6.99
CA PHE A 192 6.91 8.10 6.12
C PHE A 192 5.49 8.63 5.86
N ALA A 193 5.37 9.94 5.67
CA ALA A 193 4.14 10.50 5.14
C ALA A 193 3.94 10.07 3.67
N TYR A 194 2.77 10.31 3.13
CA TYR A 194 2.43 9.98 1.74
C TYR A 194 3.38 10.64 0.71
N ASP A 195 4.05 11.72 1.08
CA ASP A 195 5.03 12.44 0.27
C ASP A 195 6.48 11.96 0.44
N GLY A 196 6.70 10.90 1.23
CA GLY A 196 8.02 10.36 1.51
C GLY A 196 8.80 11.06 2.62
N SER A 197 8.26 12.11 3.25
CA SER A 197 8.88 12.73 4.41
C SER A 197 8.79 11.82 5.64
N THR A 198 9.88 11.78 6.46
CA THR A 198 9.91 10.92 7.66
C THR A 198 9.02 11.51 8.75
N VAL A 199 8.11 10.70 9.28
CA VAL A 199 7.19 11.12 10.36
C VAL A 199 7.59 10.52 11.70
N GLU A 200 7.79 9.20 11.76
CA GLU A 200 7.98 8.49 13.02
C GLU A 200 8.84 7.25 12.85
N THR A 201 9.49 6.84 13.94
CA THR A 201 10.16 5.56 14.07
C THR A 201 9.57 4.81 15.23
N SER A 202 9.11 3.61 14.97
CA SER A 202 8.58 2.72 15.99
C SER A 202 9.48 1.48 16.11
N TYR A 203 9.74 1.08 17.35
CA TYR A 203 10.39 -0.18 17.68
C TYR A 203 9.28 -1.14 18.10
N PHE A 204 9.15 -2.27 17.41
CA PHE A 204 8.23 -3.32 17.83
C PHE A 204 9.03 -4.34 18.65
N GLU A 205 8.69 -4.48 19.92
CA GLU A 205 9.07 -5.68 20.67
C GLU A 205 8.25 -6.85 20.10
N LEU A 206 8.92 -7.80 19.48
CA LEU A 206 8.29 -9.07 19.17
C LEU A 206 7.86 -9.71 20.50
N TYR A 207 6.57 -9.69 20.78
CA TYR A 207 6.01 -10.55 21.79
C TYR A 207 6.29 -11.99 21.38
N LYS A 208 7.39 -12.56 21.83
CA LYS A 208 7.58 -14.00 21.83
C LYS A 208 6.46 -14.56 22.69
N LYS A 209 5.37 -14.98 22.06
CA LYS A 209 4.40 -15.83 22.70
C LYS A 209 5.13 -17.15 22.97
N GLU A 210 5.73 -17.28 24.15
CA GLU A 210 6.18 -18.58 24.63
C GLU A 210 4.92 -19.47 24.63
N ILE A 211 4.84 -20.33 23.64
CA ILE A 211 3.91 -21.45 23.70
C ILE A 211 4.47 -22.31 24.81
N GLY A 212 3.91 -22.11 26.02
CA GLY A 212 4.29 -22.89 27.17
C GLY A 212 4.27 -24.36 26.77
N SER A 213 5.39 -25.03 26.95
CA SER A 213 5.47 -26.48 26.86
C SER A 213 4.58 -27.03 27.96
N ASN A 214 3.32 -27.30 27.64
CA ASN A 214 2.52 -28.17 28.47
C ASN A 214 3.20 -29.54 28.39
N SER A 215 4.03 -29.84 29.37
CA SER A 215 4.45 -31.19 29.66
C SER A 215 3.19 -32.01 29.93
N LEU A 216 2.78 -32.80 28.96
CA LEU A 216 1.86 -33.91 29.19
C LEU A 216 2.56 -34.89 30.10
N LEU A 217 2.13 -34.92 31.36
CA LEU A 217 2.29 -36.06 32.25
C LEU A 217 1.28 -37.13 31.91
#